data_0c92bd80e86ac7189d32e0778189442b
#
_entry.id   0c92bd80e86ac7189d32e0778189442b
#
_cell.length_a   1.000
_cell.length_b   1.000
_cell.length_c   1.000
_cell.angle_alpha   90.00
_cell.angle_beta   90.00
_cell.angle_gamma   90.00
#
_symmetry.space_group_name_H-M   'P 1'
#
loop_
_entity.id
_entity.type
_entity.pdbx_description
1 polymer ?
#
loop_
_entity_poly.entity_id
_entity_poly.type
_entity_poly.pdbx_seq_one_letter_code
_entity_poly.pdbx_strand_id
1 'polypeptide(L)'
;MGVKKTDIVLLDDKGIRCDGRKIGETRRIMIKAGVLKNANGSAYIEFGENKILAGVFGPRDVHPKHLANTDRGILRCRYHMQPYSVSERKNPAPSRREIEISKVIKEALEPAVMLENFPRTVVDVFIEILQADGGSRCAALDAAAVALADA
;
A
#
# COMPACT_ATOMS: atom_id res chain seq x y z
N MET A 1 29.92 -12.80 -5.17
CA MET A 1 30.47 -11.90 -4.11
C MET A 1 29.57 -12.07 -2.90
N GLY A 2 30.11 -12.63 -1.79
CA GLY A 2 29.33 -12.84 -0.57
C GLY A 2 28.99 -11.52 0.09
N VAL A 3 27.71 -11.34 0.42
CA VAL A 3 27.25 -10.23 1.25
C VAL A 3 28.03 -10.32 2.58
N LYS A 4 28.87 -9.32 2.89
CA LYS A 4 29.45 -9.19 4.23
C LYS A 4 28.27 -9.11 5.20
N LYS A 5 28.13 -10.10 6.09
CA LYS A 5 27.32 -9.97 7.30
C LYS A 5 27.92 -8.80 8.08
N THR A 6 27.33 -7.63 7.94
CA THR A 6 27.51 -6.56 8.92
C THR A 6 26.84 -7.07 10.20
N ASP A 7 27.59 -7.17 11.29
CA ASP A 7 27.04 -7.45 12.62
C ASP A 7 26.20 -6.24 13.04
N ILE A 8 24.95 -6.22 12.56
CA ILE A 8 23.99 -5.16 12.91
C ILE A 8 23.51 -5.50 14.32
N VAL A 9 23.92 -4.71 15.27
CA VAL A 9 23.36 -4.76 16.64
C VAL A 9 21.94 -4.22 16.56
N LEU A 10 20.94 -5.11 16.62
CA LEU A 10 19.52 -4.75 16.51
C LEU A 10 19.02 -4.02 17.76
N LEU A 11 19.62 -4.30 18.90
CA LEU A 11 19.29 -3.72 20.20
C LEU A 11 20.58 -3.53 20.99
N ASP A 12 20.81 -2.35 21.54
CA ASP A 12 21.93 -2.08 22.43
C ASP A 12 21.63 -2.51 23.88
N ASP A 13 22.63 -2.47 24.74
CA ASP A 13 22.51 -2.82 26.17
C ASP A 13 21.55 -1.89 26.94
N LYS A 14 21.21 -0.74 26.39
CA LYS A 14 20.26 0.25 26.95
C LYS A 14 18.83 0.06 26.45
N GLY A 15 18.57 -0.96 25.64
CA GLY A 15 17.26 -1.22 25.07
C GLY A 15 16.86 -0.27 23.93
N ILE A 16 17.85 0.33 23.26
CA ILE A 16 17.64 1.21 22.09
C ILE A 16 17.88 0.38 20.83
N ARG A 17 16.97 0.47 19.87
CA ARG A 17 17.05 -0.20 18.56
C ARG A 17 18.06 0.50 17.65
N CYS A 18 18.49 -0.17 16.57
CA CYS A 18 19.42 0.38 15.57
C CYS A 18 18.92 1.69 14.92
N ASP A 19 17.64 1.99 14.96
CA ASP A 19 17.02 3.21 14.46
C ASP A 19 16.80 4.29 15.55
N GLY A 20 17.35 4.10 16.75
CA GLY A 20 17.30 5.05 17.86
C GLY A 20 16.02 5.01 18.71
N ARG A 21 15.04 4.14 18.38
CA ARG A 21 13.79 3.99 19.12
C ARG A 21 13.93 3.05 20.30
N LYS A 22 13.12 3.24 21.34
CA LYS A 22 12.98 2.28 22.46
C LYS A 22 12.22 1.02 21.97
N ILE A 23 12.34 -0.09 22.72
CA ILE A 23 11.70 -1.38 22.40
C ILE A 23 10.20 -1.25 22.15
N GLY A 24 9.49 -0.51 23.00
CA GLY A 24 8.03 -0.30 22.92
C GLY A 24 7.59 0.87 22.05
N GLU A 25 8.52 1.58 21.41
CA GLU A 25 8.21 2.77 20.63
C GLU A 25 7.87 2.41 19.19
N THR A 26 6.69 2.87 18.71
CA THR A 26 6.26 2.72 17.32
C THR A 26 6.98 3.72 16.42
N ARG A 27 7.05 3.44 15.12
CA ARG A 27 7.50 4.44 14.13
C ARG A 27 6.51 5.61 14.10
N ARG A 28 7.02 6.81 13.83
CA ARG A 28 6.16 7.99 13.61
C ARG A 28 5.27 7.73 12.40
N ILE A 29 3.98 8.00 12.56
CA ILE A 29 2.98 7.86 11.51
C ILE A 29 2.43 9.25 11.19
N MET A 30 2.38 9.59 9.91
CA MET A 30 1.69 10.78 9.38
C MET A 30 0.78 10.34 8.25
N ILE A 31 -0.48 10.75 8.31
CA ILE A 31 -1.50 10.40 7.31
C ILE A 31 -2.14 11.69 6.81
N LYS A 32 -2.27 11.81 5.49
CA LYS A 32 -2.99 12.90 4.82
C LYS A 32 -3.97 12.31 3.81
N ALA A 33 -5.25 12.62 3.93
CA ALA A 33 -6.26 12.30 2.94
C ALA A 33 -6.42 13.43 1.92
N GLY A 34 -7.06 13.17 0.78
CA GLY A 34 -7.42 14.17 -0.22
C GLY A 34 -6.22 14.80 -0.94
N VAL A 35 -5.12 14.06 -1.14
CA VAL A 35 -3.87 14.60 -1.73
C VAL A 35 -3.87 14.65 -3.25
N LEU A 36 -4.73 13.88 -3.93
CA LEU A 36 -4.83 13.80 -5.39
C LEU A 36 -6.17 14.36 -5.88
N LYS A 37 -6.14 15.48 -6.60
CA LYS A 37 -7.35 16.16 -7.10
C LYS A 37 -8.15 15.35 -8.13
N ASN A 38 -7.50 14.45 -8.87
CA ASN A 38 -8.13 13.70 -9.97
C ASN A 38 -8.57 12.29 -9.55
N ALA A 39 -8.28 11.88 -8.32
CA ALA A 39 -8.76 10.63 -7.74
C ALA A 39 -10.11 10.87 -7.05
N ASN A 40 -10.96 9.83 -6.95
CA ASN A 40 -12.18 9.91 -6.16
C ASN A 40 -11.86 9.99 -4.66
N GLY A 41 -10.83 9.25 -4.23
CA GLY A 41 -10.23 9.37 -2.91
C GLY A 41 -8.74 9.12 -2.97
N SER A 42 -8.00 9.65 -2.02
CA SER A 42 -6.55 9.50 -1.99
C SER A 42 -5.97 9.68 -0.59
N ALA A 43 -4.84 9.03 -0.36
CA ALA A 43 -4.10 9.17 0.89
C ALA A 43 -2.60 9.15 0.66
N TYR A 44 -1.90 9.93 1.46
CA TYR A 44 -0.45 9.87 1.56
C TYR A 44 -0.07 9.50 2.99
N ILE A 45 0.78 8.49 3.14
CA ILE A 45 1.24 8.01 4.44
C ILE A 45 2.76 8.05 4.51
N GLU A 46 3.25 8.60 5.61
CA GLU A 46 4.62 8.38 6.09
C GLU A 46 4.57 7.46 7.32
N PHE A 47 5.29 6.35 7.25
CA PHE A 47 5.46 5.41 8.34
C PHE A 47 6.95 5.19 8.60
N GLY A 48 7.52 5.97 9.52
CA GLY A 48 8.96 6.16 9.62
C GLY A 48 9.49 6.74 8.32
N GLU A 49 10.47 6.08 7.71
CA GLU A 49 11.03 6.49 6.42
C GLU A 49 10.25 5.95 5.20
N ASN A 50 9.20 5.14 5.41
CA ASN A 50 8.33 4.73 4.30
C ASN A 50 7.46 5.90 3.84
N LYS A 51 7.35 6.10 2.52
CA LYS A 51 6.46 7.09 1.88
C LYS A 51 5.61 6.39 0.85
N ILE A 52 4.29 6.49 1.01
CA ILE A 52 3.30 5.74 0.25
C ILE A 52 2.20 6.68 -0.20
N LEU A 53 1.84 6.57 -1.47
CA LEU A 53 0.72 7.28 -2.06
C LEU A 53 -0.33 6.27 -2.52
N ALA A 54 -1.59 6.44 -2.11
CA ALA A 54 -2.71 5.66 -2.57
C ALA A 54 -3.73 6.55 -3.27
N GLY A 55 -4.30 6.04 -4.36
CA GLY A 55 -5.39 6.71 -5.08
C GLY A 55 -6.48 5.71 -5.44
N VAL A 56 -7.73 6.11 -5.26
CA VAL A 56 -8.93 5.34 -5.55
C VAL A 56 -9.65 5.95 -6.73
N PHE A 57 -10.05 5.11 -7.67
CA PHE A 57 -10.80 5.49 -8.86
C PHE A 57 -12.00 4.56 -9.02
N GLY A 58 -13.17 5.13 -9.04
CA GLY A 58 -14.42 4.42 -9.23
C GLY A 58 -15.54 4.93 -8.34
N PRO A 59 -16.73 4.32 -8.42
CA PRO A 59 -17.09 3.18 -9.26
C PRO A 59 -17.11 3.51 -10.77
N ARG A 60 -16.57 2.63 -11.62
CA ARG A 60 -16.50 2.76 -13.09
C ARG A 60 -16.99 1.48 -13.76
N ASP A 61 -17.37 1.59 -15.04
CA ASP A 61 -17.72 0.41 -15.83
C ASP A 61 -16.54 -0.59 -15.91
N VAL A 62 -16.84 -1.87 -15.75
CA VAL A 62 -15.85 -2.93 -15.85
C VAL A 62 -15.42 -3.12 -17.31
N HIS A 63 -14.14 -3.11 -17.56
CA HIS A 63 -13.55 -3.51 -18.83
C HIS A 63 -12.57 -4.68 -18.62
N PRO A 64 -12.68 -5.73 -19.44
CA PRO A 64 -13.72 -6.04 -20.44
C PRO A 64 -15.05 -6.42 -19.76
N LYS A 65 -16.17 -6.14 -20.42
CA LYS A 65 -17.54 -6.27 -19.86
C LYS A 65 -17.90 -7.67 -19.37
N HIS A 66 -17.29 -8.73 -19.93
CA HIS A 66 -17.55 -10.12 -19.51
C HIS A 66 -17.01 -10.45 -18.09
N LEU A 67 -16.15 -9.60 -17.52
CA LEU A 67 -15.67 -9.75 -16.14
C LEU A 67 -16.60 -9.08 -15.11
N ALA A 68 -17.63 -8.34 -15.59
CA ALA A 68 -18.55 -7.66 -14.69
C ALA A 68 -19.39 -8.68 -13.90
N ASN A 69 -19.44 -8.51 -12.57
CA ASN A 69 -20.36 -9.26 -11.73
C ASN A 69 -21.72 -8.55 -11.72
N THR A 70 -22.80 -9.30 -11.91
CA THR A 70 -24.18 -8.76 -11.95
C THR A 70 -24.68 -8.34 -10.58
N ASP A 71 -24.18 -8.95 -9.51
CA ASP A 71 -24.73 -8.84 -8.17
C ASP A 71 -23.97 -7.84 -7.29
N ARG A 72 -22.71 -7.60 -7.61
CA ARG A 72 -21.85 -6.69 -6.84
C ARG A 72 -20.75 -6.05 -7.69
N GLY A 73 -20.16 -4.98 -7.19
CA GLY A 73 -18.94 -4.38 -7.74
C GLY A 73 -17.70 -5.26 -7.53
N ILE A 74 -16.63 -4.87 -8.16
CA ILE A 74 -15.32 -5.53 -8.08
C ILE A 74 -14.31 -4.54 -7.47
N LEU A 75 -13.62 -4.96 -6.41
CA LEU A 75 -12.45 -4.24 -5.90
C LEU A 75 -11.19 -4.77 -6.57
N ARG A 76 -10.38 -3.90 -7.15
CA ARG A 76 -9.05 -4.24 -7.67
C ARG A 76 -8.01 -3.40 -6.95
N CYS A 77 -6.99 -4.04 -6.39
CA CYS A 77 -5.88 -3.38 -5.72
C CYS A 77 -4.59 -3.66 -6.49
N ARG A 78 -3.79 -2.63 -6.68
CA ARG A 78 -2.47 -2.72 -7.27
C ARG A 78 -1.46 -2.10 -6.31
N TYR A 79 -0.61 -2.93 -5.74
CA TYR A 79 0.58 -2.50 -5.00
C TYR A 79 1.77 -2.47 -5.94
N HIS A 80 2.46 -1.36 -6.00
CA HIS A 80 3.63 -1.18 -6.85
C HIS A 80 4.76 -0.47 -6.11
N MET A 81 5.97 -1.02 -6.18
CA MET A 81 7.17 -0.38 -5.67
C MET A 81 7.88 0.35 -6.79
N GLN A 82 8.00 1.64 -6.67
CA GLN A 82 8.72 2.44 -7.66
C GLN A 82 10.19 1.99 -7.79
N PRO A 83 10.80 2.03 -8.98
CA PRO A 83 12.17 1.59 -9.19
C PRO A 83 13.20 2.25 -8.27
N TYR A 84 12.91 3.47 -7.84
CA TYR A 84 13.76 4.28 -6.95
C TYR A 84 13.39 4.18 -5.46
N SER A 85 12.40 3.35 -5.11
CA SER A 85 11.88 3.25 -3.73
C SER A 85 12.86 2.60 -2.75
N VAL A 86 13.89 1.94 -3.23
CA VAL A 86 14.94 1.26 -2.46
C VAL A 86 16.32 1.65 -3.00
N SER A 87 17.38 1.43 -2.21
CA SER A 87 18.76 1.77 -2.58
C SER A 87 19.25 1.07 -3.85
N GLU A 88 18.84 -0.19 -4.06
CA GLU A 88 19.12 -0.92 -5.29
C GLU A 88 17.91 -0.77 -6.23
N ARG A 89 18.13 -0.21 -7.43
CA ARG A 89 17.09 0.01 -8.42
C ARG A 89 16.30 -1.27 -8.70
N LYS A 90 15.00 -1.23 -8.51
CA LYS A 90 14.10 -2.33 -8.85
C LYS A 90 13.72 -2.34 -10.33
N ASN A 91 13.41 -3.53 -10.82
CA ASN A 91 12.77 -3.67 -12.12
C ASN A 91 11.35 -3.07 -12.05
N PRO A 92 10.94 -2.22 -13.00
CA PRO A 92 9.59 -1.66 -13.04
C PRO A 92 8.48 -2.68 -13.33
N ALA A 93 8.83 -3.87 -13.84
CA ALA A 93 7.84 -4.93 -14.07
C ALA A 93 7.31 -5.49 -12.73
N PRO A 94 6.00 -5.82 -12.65
CA PRO A 94 5.40 -6.38 -11.44
C PRO A 94 6.11 -7.66 -11.00
N SER A 95 6.56 -7.70 -9.75
CA SER A 95 7.17 -8.88 -9.14
C SER A 95 6.12 -9.81 -8.52
N ARG A 96 6.48 -11.08 -8.28
CA ARG A 96 5.61 -12.03 -7.56
C ARG A 96 5.17 -11.48 -6.19
N ARG A 97 6.06 -10.79 -5.49
CA ARG A 97 5.77 -10.16 -4.20
C ARG A 97 4.72 -9.06 -4.32
N GLU A 98 4.79 -8.24 -5.36
CA GLU A 98 3.81 -7.16 -5.58
C GLU A 98 2.42 -7.73 -5.91
N ILE A 99 2.36 -8.80 -6.68
CA ILE A 99 1.12 -9.51 -6.99
C ILE A 99 0.51 -10.12 -5.70
N GLU A 100 1.34 -10.76 -4.87
CA GLU A 100 0.91 -11.34 -3.58
C GLU A 100 0.37 -10.26 -2.65
N ILE A 101 1.10 -9.15 -2.47
CA ILE A 101 0.68 -8.06 -1.59
C ILE A 101 -0.60 -7.40 -2.12
N SER A 102 -0.73 -7.20 -3.42
CA SER A 102 -1.96 -6.67 -4.03
C SER A 102 -3.18 -7.53 -3.71
N LYS A 103 -3.01 -8.86 -3.78
CA LYS A 103 -4.07 -9.82 -3.42
C LYS A 103 -4.43 -9.72 -1.93
N VAL A 104 -3.43 -9.73 -1.05
CA VAL A 104 -3.65 -9.63 0.42
C VAL A 104 -4.37 -8.34 0.79
N ILE A 105 -3.96 -7.20 0.22
CA ILE A 105 -4.62 -5.91 0.47
C ILE A 105 -6.06 -5.94 -0.03
N LYS A 106 -6.31 -6.48 -1.22
CA LYS A 106 -7.66 -6.64 -1.74
C LYS A 106 -8.54 -7.46 -0.79
N GLU A 107 -8.08 -8.65 -0.39
CA GLU A 107 -8.82 -9.55 0.50
C GLU A 107 -9.09 -8.93 1.88
N ALA A 108 -8.18 -8.10 2.38
CA ALA A 108 -8.35 -7.39 3.65
C ALA A 108 -9.36 -6.24 3.56
N LEU A 109 -9.44 -5.54 2.42
CA LEU A 109 -10.29 -4.36 2.25
C LEU A 109 -11.67 -4.69 1.65
N GLU A 110 -11.80 -5.78 0.91
CA GLU A 110 -13.05 -6.17 0.25
C GLU A 110 -14.24 -6.26 1.21
N PRO A 111 -14.12 -6.79 2.44
CA PRO A 111 -15.23 -6.83 3.41
C PRO A 111 -15.62 -5.44 3.97
N ALA A 112 -14.75 -4.45 3.88
CA ALA A 112 -15.01 -3.11 4.38
C ALA A 112 -15.71 -2.20 3.36
N VAL A 113 -15.79 -2.62 2.09
CA VAL A 113 -16.42 -1.86 1.01
C VAL A 113 -17.78 -2.49 0.67
N MET A 114 -18.84 -1.69 0.67
CA MET A 114 -20.20 -2.13 0.34
C MET A 114 -20.37 -2.32 -1.18
N LEU A 115 -19.68 -3.32 -1.74
CA LEU A 115 -19.64 -3.58 -3.18
C LEU A 115 -20.99 -3.96 -3.78
N GLU A 116 -21.93 -4.45 -2.98
CA GLU A 116 -23.31 -4.80 -3.37
C GLU A 116 -24.08 -3.56 -3.88
N ASN A 117 -23.70 -2.38 -3.42
CA ASN A 117 -24.34 -1.13 -3.85
C ASN A 117 -23.92 -0.67 -5.27
N PHE A 118 -22.88 -1.30 -5.82
CA PHE A 118 -22.26 -0.90 -7.10
C PHE A 118 -22.16 -2.07 -8.09
N PRO A 119 -23.28 -2.73 -8.47
CA PRO A 119 -23.25 -3.87 -9.38
C PRO A 119 -22.65 -3.46 -10.73
N ARG A 120 -21.97 -4.39 -11.40
CA ARG A 120 -21.31 -4.23 -12.71
C ARG A 120 -20.21 -3.16 -12.78
N THR A 121 -19.78 -2.63 -11.65
CA THR A 121 -18.70 -1.62 -11.58
C THR A 121 -17.42 -2.17 -11.00
N VAL A 122 -16.36 -1.42 -11.14
CA VAL A 122 -15.05 -1.67 -10.54
C VAL A 122 -14.58 -0.43 -9.78
N VAL A 123 -13.99 -0.68 -8.62
CA VAL A 123 -13.23 0.30 -7.84
C VAL A 123 -11.76 -0.12 -7.91
N ASP A 124 -10.94 0.74 -8.49
CA ASP A 124 -9.50 0.54 -8.64
C ASP A 124 -8.74 1.29 -7.55
N VAL A 125 -7.91 0.58 -6.79
CA VAL A 125 -7.02 1.13 -5.76
C VAL A 125 -5.57 0.97 -6.22
N PHE A 126 -4.91 2.07 -6.47
CA PHE A 126 -3.50 2.14 -6.85
C PHE A 126 -2.68 2.57 -5.64
N ILE A 127 -1.66 1.78 -5.30
CA ILE A 127 -0.80 2.01 -4.14
C ILE A 127 0.64 2.06 -4.64
N GLU A 128 1.22 3.24 -4.61
CA GLU A 128 2.57 3.50 -5.10
C GLU A 128 3.52 3.71 -3.92
N ILE A 129 4.52 2.86 -3.81
CA ILE A 129 5.56 2.96 -2.79
C ILE A 129 6.67 3.86 -3.32
N LEU A 130 6.74 5.07 -2.80
CA LEU A 130 7.74 6.08 -3.21
C LEU A 130 9.08 5.85 -2.52
N GLN A 131 9.05 5.44 -1.26
CA GLN A 131 10.23 5.10 -0.46
C GLN A 131 9.88 3.94 0.47
N ALA A 132 10.76 2.94 0.57
CA ALA A 132 10.56 1.75 1.40
C ALA A 132 11.72 1.56 2.38
N ASP A 133 11.35 1.44 3.67
CA ASP A 133 12.26 1.18 4.79
C ASP A 133 11.70 0.10 5.73
N GLY A 134 11.27 -1.02 5.15
CA GLY A 134 10.61 -2.10 5.89
C GLY A 134 9.20 -1.75 6.37
N GLY A 135 8.31 -2.75 6.48
CA GLY A 135 6.92 -2.55 6.90
C GLY A 135 6.00 -1.91 5.85
N SER A 136 6.43 -1.79 4.59
CA SER A 136 5.64 -1.17 3.51
C SER A 136 4.31 -1.88 3.22
N ARG A 137 4.16 -3.18 3.57
CA ARG A 137 2.89 -3.93 3.43
C ARG A 137 1.80 -3.33 4.33
N CYS A 138 2.08 -3.15 5.62
CA CYS A 138 1.12 -2.60 6.58
C CYS A 138 0.77 -1.15 6.22
N ALA A 139 1.79 -0.31 6.00
CA ALA A 139 1.58 1.08 5.64
C ALA A 139 0.83 1.25 4.28
N ALA A 140 0.99 0.31 3.34
CA ALA A 140 0.23 0.27 2.09
C ALA A 140 -1.25 -0.06 2.32
N LEU A 141 -1.54 -1.00 3.24
CA LEU A 141 -2.91 -1.33 3.63
C LEU A 141 -3.59 -0.12 4.28
N ASP A 142 -2.89 0.55 5.21
CA ASP A 142 -3.41 1.75 5.87
C ASP A 142 -3.67 2.88 4.87
N ALA A 143 -2.74 3.11 3.92
CA ALA A 143 -2.91 4.10 2.86
C ALA A 143 -4.15 3.80 1.98
N ALA A 144 -4.32 2.53 1.60
CA ALA A 144 -5.45 2.10 0.78
C ALA A 144 -6.78 2.23 1.56
N ALA A 145 -6.80 1.89 2.85
CA ALA A 145 -7.99 2.01 3.70
C ALA A 145 -8.43 3.48 3.84
N VAL A 146 -7.48 4.39 4.12
CA VAL A 146 -7.77 5.82 4.22
C VAL A 146 -8.21 6.41 2.87
N ALA A 147 -7.58 6.00 1.76
CA ALA A 147 -7.97 6.45 0.43
C ALA A 147 -9.38 5.97 0.03
N LEU A 148 -9.77 4.75 0.43
CA LEU A 148 -11.14 4.23 0.25
C LEU A 148 -12.17 4.96 1.12
N ALA A 149 -11.79 5.35 2.33
CA ALA A 149 -12.67 6.13 3.21
C ALA A 149 -12.84 7.58 2.74
N ASP A 150 -11.86 8.13 2.00
CA ASP A 150 -11.92 9.46 1.38
C ASP A 150 -12.76 9.48 0.09
N ALA A 151 -12.92 8.32 -0.58
CA ALA A 151 -13.63 8.16 -1.84
C ALA A 151 -15.15 8.08 -1.68
#